data_1508d12d1a7d66eb9b2689ee27eea7aa
#
_entry.id   1508d12d1a7d66eb9b2689ee27eea7aa
#
_cell.length_a   1.000
_cell.length_b   1.000
_cell.length_c   1.000
_cell.angle_alpha   90.00
_cell.angle_beta   90.00
_cell.angle_gamma   90.00
#
_symmetry.space_group_name_H-M   'P 1'
#
loop_
_entity.id
_entity.type
_entity.pdbx_description
1 polymer ?
#
loop_
_entity_poly.entity_id
_entity_poly.type
_entity_poly.pdbx_seq_one_letter_code
_entity_poly.pdbx_strand_id
1 'polypeptide(L)'
;CEQSVHKALPIWSHMANENWCMIGYHSVSVLADAVAKGLPLDKEEVLKAMVSSSTIPYLDGTGEYMEKGYVALDHNGSAASLTLEYAYDDWTIYHTALLAGNRSVADTYKKRAVNYENVFDTNIGYARPRYADGRWKENFNLLSTHGEGFIEGNALNYSFYVPQDVNNMIRLMGGEKSFVSKLDSLFTMHLPAEFFAQTEDVTEEGLLGGYVHGNEPSHHIPFLYAWTSQPWKTQYWQREIMNKMYRNNIDGLCGNDDCGQMSAWYILSSMGFYPVCPGTDQYAVSYTHLTLPTIA
;
A
#
# COMPACT_ATOMS: atom_id res chain seq x y z
N CYS A 1 13.45 24.67 -14.15
CA CYS A 1 12.88 24.14 -12.89
C CYS A 1 11.45 24.60 -12.61
N GLU A 2 11.13 25.90 -12.73
CA GLU A 2 9.78 26.42 -12.43
C GLU A 2 8.67 25.86 -13.35
N GLN A 3 8.97 25.51 -14.59
CA GLN A 3 7.95 24.98 -15.51
C GLN A 3 7.55 23.52 -15.24
N SER A 4 8.36 22.75 -14.54
CA SER A 4 8.03 21.35 -14.21
C SER A 4 7.11 21.23 -12.99
N VAL A 5 7.25 22.12 -12.01
CA VAL A 5 6.46 22.10 -10.77
C VAL A 5 4.98 22.37 -11.05
N HIS A 6 4.64 23.21 -12.04
CA HIS A 6 3.26 23.51 -12.39
C HIS A 6 2.50 22.37 -13.10
N LYS A 7 3.16 21.25 -13.38
CA LYS A 7 2.55 20.09 -14.07
C LYS A 7 2.51 18.83 -13.19
N ALA A 8 3.13 18.86 -12.03
CA ALA A 8 3.05 17.75 -11.09
C ALA A 8 1.65 17.67 -10.47
N LEU A 9 1.21 16.45 -10.22
CA LEU A 9 -0.04 16.20 -9.50
C LEU A 9 0.12 16.58 -8.03
N PRO A 10 -0.94 17.03 -7.35
CA PRO A 10 -0.91 17.18 -5.91
C PRO A 10 -0.69 15.82 -5.25
N ILE A 11 0.06 15.79 -4.16
CA ILE A 11 0.25 14.60 -3.34
C ILE A 11 -0.93 14.46 -2.40
N TRP A 12 -1.21 15.51 -1.64
CA TRP A 12 -2.36 15.58 -0.76
C TRP A 12 -2.95 16.99 -0.76
N SER A 13 -3.91 17.21 -1.63
CA SER A 13 -4.52 18.53 -1.80
C SER A 13 -5.57 18.79 -0.73
N HIS A 14 -5.40 19.87 0.03
CA HIS A 14 -6.38 20.35 0.99
C HIS A 14 -6.59 21.85 0.81
N MET A 15 -7.85 22.28 0.67
CA MET A 15 -8.21 23.69 0.44
C MET A 15 -7.44 24.34 -0.72
N ALA A 16 -7.25 23.60 -1.82
CA ALA A 16 -6.49 24.00 -3.01
C ALA A 16 -4.98 24.24 -2.78
N ASN A 17 -4.43 23.75 -1.68
CA ASN A 17 -2.99 23.75 -1.42
C ASN A 17 -2.49 22.31 -1.20
N GLU A 18 -1.23 22.08 -1.56
CA GLU A 18 -0.52 20.88 -1.13
C GLU A 18 -0.15 21.01 0.35
N ASN A 19 -0.51 20.03 1.18
CA ASN A 19 -0.24 20.08 2.62
C ASN A 19 0.86 19.11 3.09
N TRP A 20 1.38 18.26 2.19
CA TRP A 20 2.47 17.33 2.47
C TRP A 20 2.20 16.36 3.62
N CYS A 21 0.94 16.08 3.90
CA CYS A 21 0.51 15.29 5.03
C CYS A 21 0.89 13.81 4.90
N MET A 22 0.80 13.26 3.69
CA MET A 22 0.99 11.83 3.41
C MET A 22 2.29 11.58 2.65
N ILE A 23 2.83 10.39 2.80
CA ILE A 23 3.96 9.90 2.01
C ILE A 23 3.49 9.38 0.65
N GLY A 24 4.43 9.09 -0.26
CA GLY A 24 4.10 8.64 -1.62
C GLY A 24 3.71 9.79 -2.54
N TYR A 25 3.33 9.46 -3.77
CA TYR A 25 2.71 10.35 -4.75
C TYR A 25 1.44 9.71 -5.35
N HIS A 26 0.59 9.18 -4.49
CA HIS A 26 -0.54 8.29 -4.84
C HIS A 26 -1.61 8.90 -5.74
N SER A 27 -1.59 10.20 -6.05
CA SER A 27 -2.42 10.77 -7.11
C SER A 27 -2.21 10.05 -8.45
N VAL A 28 -1.00 9.46 -8.66
CA VAL A 28 -0.71 8.66 -9.86
C VAL A 28 -1.54 7.37 -9.89
N SER A 29 -1.75 6.75 -8.73
CA SER A 29 -2.60 5.57 -8.58
C SER A 29 -4.05 5.84 -8.97
N VAL A 30 -4.61 6.97 -8.54
CA VAL A 30 -5.98 7.39 -8.88
C VAL A 30 -6.14 7.57 -10.40
N LEU A 31 -5.18 8.23 -11.04
CA LEU A 31 -5.22 8.43 -12.48
C LEU A 31 -4.99 7.13 -13.27
N ALA A 32 -4.07 6.28 -12.80
CA ALA A 32 -3.87 4.96 -13.39
C ALA A 32 -5.14 4.11 -13.36
N ASP A 33 -5.84 4.12 -12.23
CA ASP A 33 -7.09 3.39 -12.05
C ASP A 33 -8.19 3.94 -12.99
N ALA A 34 -8.31 5.26 -13.10
CA ALA A 34 -9.23 5.90 -14.02
C ALA A 34 -8.94 5.53 -15.49
N VAL A 35 -7.66 5.53 -15.89
CA VAL A 35 -7.23 5.14 -17.25
C VAL A 35 -7.50 3.65 -17.51
N ALA A 36 -7.16 2.78 -16.56
CA ALA A 36 -7.37 1.34 -16.68
C ALA A 36 -8.86 0.98 -16.80
N LYS A 37 -9.73 1.72 -16.13
CA LYS A 37 -11.20 1.56 -16.17
C LYS A 37 -11.85 2.28 -17.36
N GLY A 38 -11.06 2.85 -18.26
CA GLY A 38 -11.55 3.41 -19.52
C GLY A 38 -12.23 4.77 -19.41
N LEU A 39 -11.97 5.56 -18.36
CA LEU A 39 -12.42 6.95 -18.31
C LEU A 39 -11.83 7.74 -19.50
N PRO A 40 -12.58 8.69 -20.08
CA PRO A 40 -12.15 9.43 -21.27
C PRO A 40 -11.10 10.50 -20.94
N LEU A 41 -9.91 10.05 -20.52
CA LEU A 41 -8.76 10.89 -20.20
C LEU A 41 -7.73 10.86 -21.34
N ASP A 42 -7.03 11.98 -21.56
CA ASP A 42 -5.86 12.01 -22.42
C ASP A 42 -4.70 11.28 -21.73
N LYS A 43 -4.41 10.06 -22.19
CA LYS A 43 -3.41 9.19 -21.59
C LYS A 43 -1.99 9.77 -21.65
N GLU A 44 -1.68 10.57 -22.66
CA GLU A 44 -0.35 11.20 -22.79
C GLU A 44 -0.19 12.33 -21.77
N GLU A 45 -1.23 13.16 -21.60
CA GLU A 45 -1.21 14.23 -20.60
C GLU A 45 -1.20 13.66 -19.17
N VAL A 46 -2.00 12.64 -18.90
CA VAL A 46 -1.98 11.89 -17.63
C VAL A 46 -0.58 11.37 -17.37
N LEU A 47 0.03 10.66 -18.32
CA LEU A 47 1.36 10.09 -18.15
C LEU A 47 2.43 11.16 -17.91
N LYS A 48 2.36 12.31 -18.59
CA LYS A 48 3.29 13.44 -18.36
C LYS A 48 3.17 13.98 -16.93
N ALA A 49 1.95 14.14 -16.43
CA ALA A 49 1.70 14.60 -15.06
C ALA A 49 2.23 13.60 -14.02
N MET A 50 1.97 12.30 -14.22
CA MET A 50 2.46 11.23 -13.34
C MET A 50 4.01 11.19 -13.30
N VAL A 51 4.66 11.24 -14.45
CA VAL A 51 6.14 11.30 -14.55
C VAL A 51 6.68 12.54 -13.84
N SER A 52 6.03 13.69 -14.01
CA SER A 52 6.46 14.91 -13.31
C SER A 52 6.39 14.79 -11.80
N SER A 53 5.37 14.13 -11.23
CA SER A 53 5.23 13.90 -9.80
C SER A 53 6.33 12.99 -9.25
N SER A 54 6.62 11.90 -9.95
CA SER A 54 7.59 10.87 -9.53
C SER A 54 9.06 11.27 -9.69
N THR A 55 9.34 12.48 -10.21
CA THR A 55 10.69 12.99 -10.48
C THR A 55 11.02 14.29 -9.73
N ILE A 56 10.25 14.63 -8.70
CA ILE A 56 10.49 15.78 -7.83
C ILE A 56 11.60 15.44 -6.84
N PRO A 57 12.84 15.93 -7.00
CA PRO A 57 13.99 15.39 -6.26
C PRO A 57 14.04 15.80 -4.78
N TYR A 58 13.28 16.79 -4.38
CA TYR A 58 13.20 17.30 -3.00
C TYR A 58 11.99 16.76 -2.23
N LEU A 59 11.16 15.91 -2.85
CA LEU A 59 10.06 15.26 -2.18
C LEU A 59 10.61 14.05 -1.40
N ASP A 60 10.46 14.05 -0.08
CA ASP A 60 10.66 12.93 0.85
C ASP A 60 11.61 11.80 0.40
N GLY A 61 12.86 12.14 0.11
CA GLY A 61 13.86 11.17 -0.33
C GLY A 61 13.70 10.65 -1.76
N THR A 62 12.80 11.21 -2.58
CA THR A 62 12.60 10.77 -3.97
C THR A 62 13.89 10.88 -4.80
N GLY A 63 14.71 11.90 -4.57
CA GLY A 63 16.02 12.05 -5.24
C GLY A 63 16.94 10.86 -4.97
N GLU A 64 17.05 10.44 -3.71
CA GLU A 64 17.83 9.28 -3.31
C GLU A 64 17.22 7.98 -3.83
N TYR A 65 15.89 7.84 -3.74
CA TYR A 65 15.17 6.70 -4.29
C TYR A 65 15.41 6.51 -5.79
N MET A 66 15.42 7.59 -6.56
CA MET A 66 15.73 7.55 -8.01
C MET A 66 17.16 7.09 -8.27
N GLU A 67 18.12 7.46 -7.43
CA GLU A 67 19.53 7.13 -7.57
C GLU A 67 19.85 5.72 -7.09
N LYS A 68 19.40 5.36 -5.88
CA LYS A 68 19.79 4.11 -5.18
C LYS A 68 18.76 2.99 -5.29
N GLY A 69 17.52 3.31 -5.67
CA GLY A 69 16.41 2.37 -5.64
C GLY A 69 15.77 2.17 -4.27
N TYR A 70 16.16 2.96 -3.27
CA TYR A 70 15.52 2.99 -1.95
C TYR A 70 15.83 4.30 -1.23
N VAL A 71 15.02 4.64 -0.25
CA VAL A 71 15.27 5.74 0.68
C VAL A 71 16.07 5.20 1.87
N ALA A 72 17.10 5.91 2.31
CA ALA A 72 17.95 5.48 3.41
C ALA A 72 17.42 5.94 4.77
N LEU A 73 17.55 5.07 5.78
CA LEU A 73 17.06 5.33 7.15
C LEU A 73 17.74 6.52 7.81
N ASP A 74 19.04 6.73 7.55
CA ASP A 74 19.81 7.85 8.07
C ASP A 74 19.41 9.20 7.44
N HIS A 75 18.63 9.20 6.38
CA HIS A 75 18.11 10.40 5.74
C HIS A 75 16.62 10.63 5.96
N ASN A 76 15.84 9.56 6.18
CA ASN A 76 14.40 9.66 6.44
C ASN A 76 13.93 8.54 7.37
N GLY A 77 13.29 8.92 8.48
CA GLY A 77 12.77 7.97 9.47
C GLY A 77 11.65 7.05 8.98
N SER A 78 11.05 7.33 7.81
CA SER A 78 10.00 6.52 7.17
C SER A 78 10.52 5.74 5.95
N ALA A 79 11.82 5.52 5.86
CA ALA A 79 12.55 5.04 4.68
C ALA A 79 11.98 3.78 4.00
N ALA A 80 11.62 2.77 4.79
CA ALA A 80 11.07 1.53 4.24
C ALA A 80 9.65 1.73 3.70
N SER A 81 8.78 2.44 4.44
CA SER A 81 7.44 2.80 3.98
C SER A 81 7.47 3.58 2.67
N LEU A 82 8.30 4.63 2.60
CA LEU A 82 8.49 5.44 1.39
C LEU A 82 8.94 4.58 0.19
N THR A 83 9.91 3.69 0.40
CA THR A 83 10.42 2.84 -0.68
C THR A 83 9.33 1.89 -1.22
N LEU A 84 8.53 1.31 -0.33
CA LEU A 84 7.44 0.41 -0.71
C LEU A 84 6.35 1.17 -1.49
N GLU A 85 5.94 2.33 -1.01
CA GLU A 85 4.90 3.13 -1.64
C GLU A 85 5.33 3.72 -2.97
N TYR A 86 6.56 4.24 -3.08
CA TYR A 86 7.11 4.71 -4.36
C TYR A 86 7.21 3.59 -5.40
N ALA A 87 7.54 2.37 -4.99
CA ALA A 87 7.60 1.24 -5.91
C ALA A 87 6.21 0.88 -6.48
N TYR A 88 5.17 0.97 -5.67
CA TYR A 88 3.80 0.81 -6.15
C TYR A 88 3.38 1.97 -7.06
N ASP A 89 3.65 3.21 -6.68
CA ASP A 89 3.35 4.38 -7.51
C ASP A 89 4.04 4.29 -8.88
N ASP A 90 5.32 3.90 -8.90
CA ASP A 90 6.07 3.68 -10.14
C ASP A 90 5.49 2.54 -10.99
N TRP A 91 4.96 1.50 -10.35
CA TRP A 91 4.25 0.45 -11.08
C TRP A 91 2.98 0.99 -11.76
N THR A 92 2.25 1.91 -11.13
CA THR A 92 1.07 2.53 -11.74
C THR A 92 1.45 3.38 -12.96
N ILE A 93 2.60 4.07 -12.90
CA ILE A 93 3.14 4.82 -14.04
C ILE A 93 3.57 3.85 -15.17
N TYR A 94 4.25 2.75 -14.82
CA TYR A 94 4.60 1.70 -15.79
C TYR A 94 3.37 1.18 -16.52
N HIS A 95 2.31 0.84 -15.78
CA HIS A 95 1.08 0.30 -16.36
C HIS A 95 0.36 1.34 -17.25
N THR A 96 0.26 2.57 -16.79
CA THR A 96 -0.30 3.68 -17.59
C THR A 96 0.52 3.94 -18.87
N ALA A 97 1.85 3.85 -18.79
CA ALA A 97 2.72 4.00 -19.96
C ALA A 97 2.48 2.91 -21.02
N LEU A 98 2.22 1.67 -20.59
CA LEU A 98 1.83 0.59 -21.51
C LEU A 98 0.49 0.91 -22.20
N LEU A 99 -0.52 1.37 -21.45
CA LEU A 99 -1.83 1.74 -21.98
C LEU A 99 -1.79 2.97 -22.90
N ALA A 100 -0.80 3.86 -22.71
CA ALA A 100 -0.53 5.00 -23.57
C ALA A 100 0.38 4.66 -24.76
N GLY A 101 0.93 3.44 -24.84
CA GLY A 101 1.86 3.02 -25.90
C GLY A 101 3.27 3.60 -25.79
N ASN A 102 3.63 4.20 -24.64
CA ASN A 102 4.94 4.83 -24.41
C ASN A 102 5.94 3.83 -23.83
N ARG A 103 6.64 3.10 -24.69
CA ARG A 103 7.60 2.06 -24.30
C ARG A 103 8.79 2.61 -23.52
N SER A 104 9.29 3.79 -23.85
CA SER A 104 10.46 4.36 -23.16
C SER A 104 10.19 4.64 -21.69
N VAL A 105 9.03 5.23 -21.40
CA VAL A 105 8.59 5.46 -20.02
C VAL A 105 8.32 4.12 -19.33
N ALA A 106 7.63 3.19 -20.02
CA ALA A 106 7.34 1.87 -19.46
C ALA A 106 8.63 1.13 -19.06
N ASP A 107 9.67 1.11 -19.90
CA ASP A 107 10.94 0.44 -19.59
C ASP A 107 11.67 1.05 -18.38
N THR A 108 11.55 2.37 -18.21
CA THR A 108 12.13 3.08 -17.06
C THR A 108 11.39 2.69 -15.76
N TYR A 109 10.07 2.82 -15.76
CA TYR A 109 9.26 2.60 -14.57
C TYR A 109 9.09 1.13 -14.21
N LYS A 110 9.19 0.22 -15.17
CA LYS A 110 9.28 -1.23 -14.90
C LYS A 110 10.44 -1.58 -13.97
N LYS A 111 11.59 -0.88 -14.13
CA LYS A 111 12.75 -1.10 -13.26
C LYS A 111 12.54 -0.53 -11.87
N ARG A 112 11.88 0.64 -11.77
CA ARG A 112 11.61 1.30 -10.49
C ARG A 112 10.51 0.56 -9.71
N ALA A 113 9.52 -0.01 -10.39
CA ALA A 113 8.42 -0.76 -9.79
C ALA A 113 8.85 -1.97 -8.94
N VAL A 114 10.06 -2.48 -9.13
CA VAL A 114 10.63 -3.58 -8.33
C VAL A 114 11.57 -3.13 -7.22
N ASN A 115 11.72 -1.83 -7.02
CA ASN A 115 12.59 -1.25 -6.01
C ASN A 115 12.22 -1.64 -4.57
N TYR A 116 10.97 -2.07 -4.32
CA TYR A 116 10.56 -2.63 -3.03
C TYR A 116 11.45 -3.80 -2.59
N GLU A 117 12.06 -4.56 -3.52
CA GLU A 117 12.99 -5.65 -3.19
C GLU A 117 14.22 -5.16 -2.41
N ASN A 118 14.64 -3.89 -2.60
CA ASN A 118 15.81 -3.33 -1.93
C ASN A 118 15.64 -3.19 -0.42
N VAL A 119 14.41 -3.15 0.07
CA VAL A 119 14.09 -3.09 1.50
C VAL A 119 13.51 -4.39 2.05
N PHE A 120 13.49 -5.47 1.26
CA PHE A 120 13.11 -6.80 1.74
C PHE A 120 14.33 -7.59 2.20
N ASP A 121 14.41 -7.92 3.49
CA ASP A 121 15.41 -8.82 4.03
C ASP A 121 14.88 -10.27 4.00
N THR A 122 15.31 -11.03 3.01
CA THR A 122 14.87 -12.43 2.80
C THR A 122 15.26 -13.38 3.92
N ASN A 123 16.24 -13.00 4.77
CA ASN A 123 16.62 -13.83 5.93
C ASN A 123 15.53 -13.84 7.00
N ILE A 124 14.81 -12.73 7.14
CA ILE A 124 13.68 -12.60 8.09
C ILE A 124 12.33 -12.71 7.38
N GLY A 125 12.29 -12.47 6.05
CA GLY A 125 11.10 -12.48 5.23
C GLY A 125 10.14 -11.32 5.53
N TYR A 126 10.68 -10.14 5.84
CA TYR A 126 9.96 -8.89 6.08
C TYR A 126 10.74 -7.71 5.51
N ALA A 127 10.04 -6.60 5.28
CA ALA A 127 10.68 -5.34 4.98
C ALA A 127 11.53 -4.89 6.18
N ARG A 128 12.73 -4.41 5.89
CA ARG A 128 13.71 -3.92 6.87
C ARG A 128 14.40 -2.68 6.32
N PRO A 129 14.49 -1.60 7.10
CA PRO A 129 15.16 -0.38 6.66
C PRO A 129 16.66 -0.61 6.39
N ARG A 130 17.19 0.16 5.47
CA ARG A 130 18.63 0.17 5.13
C ARG A 130 19.21 1.56 5.34
N TYR A 131 20.49 1.60 5.70
CA TYR A 131 21.30 2.80 5.74
C TYR A 131 21.79 3.19 4.35
N ALA A 132 22.27 4.43 4.18
CA ALA A 132 22.78 4.93 2.91
C ALA A 132 23.98 4.15 2.36
N ASP A 133 24.74 3.49 3.23
CA ASP A 133 25.85 2.61 2.89
C ASP A 133 25.42 1.18 2.50
N GLY A 134 24.11 0.90 2.51
CA GLY A 134 23.51 -0.36 2.13
C GLY A 134 23.40 -1.40 3.24
N ARG A 135 23.90 -1.13 4.44
CA ARG A 135 23.71 -2.05 5.59
C ARG A 135 22.27 -2.04 6.05
N TRP A 136 21.79 -3.20 6.50
CA TRP A 136 20.50 -3.31 7.17
C TRP A 136 20.53 -2.62 8.54
N LYS A 137 19.40 -2.02 8.95
CA LYS A 137 19.21 -1.50 10.30
C LYS A 137 19.54 -2.59 11.33
N GLU A 138 20.46 -2.29 12.24
CA GLU A 138 20.83 -3.18 13.35
C GLU A 138 19.77 -3.17 14.46
N ASN A 139 19.73 -4.21 15.28
CA ASN A 139 18.77 -4.34 16.40
C ASN A 139 17.31 -4.10 15.97
N PHE A 140 16.97 -4.62 14.78
CA PHE A 140 15.67 -4.40 14.16
C PHE A 140 14.56 -5.16 14.89
N ASN A 141 13.51 -4.42 15.30
CA ASN A 141 12.30 -4.98 15.87
C ASN A 141 11.14 -4.80 14.88
N LEU A 142 10.43 -5.89 14.57
CA LEU A 142 9.30 -5.89 13.63
C LEU A 142 8.14 -4.98 14.08
N LEU A 143 8.04 -4.69 15.36
CA LEU A 143 7.03 -3.80 15.96
C LEU A 143 7.46 -2.33 16.00
N SER A 144 8.72 -2.00 15.65
CA SER A 144 9.18 -0.62 15.61
C SER A 144 8.41 0.19 14.57
N THR A 145 8.01 1.40 14.96
CA THR A 145 7.14 2.28 14.18
C THR A 145 7.87 3.54 13.73
N HIS A 146 7.31 4.70 14.03
CA HIS A 146 7.78 6.01 13.60
C HIS A 146 9.27 6.27 13.88
N GLY A 147 9.99 6.77 12.88
CA GLY A 147 11.43 7.06 12.98
C GLY A 147 12.34 5.82 12.86
N GLU A 148 11.78 4.63 12.86
CA GLU A 148 12.49 3.36 12.78
C GLU A 148 12.41 2.69 11.41
N GLY A 149 12.03 3.48 10.39
CA GLY A 149 11.89 3.07 8.99
C GLY A 149 10.45 2.99 8.51
N PHE A 150 9.48 3.15 9.39
CA PHE A 150 8.05 3.07 9.08
C PHE A 150 7.29 4.29 9.60
N ILE A 151 6.15 4.58 8.97
CA ILE A 151 5.19 5.60 9.39
C ILE A 151 3.82 4.93 9.48
N GLU A 152 3.00 5.34 10.46
CA GLU A 152 1.62 4.86 10.64
C GLU A 152 1.46 3.34 10.68
N GLY A 153 2.49 2.64 11.11
CA GLY A 153 2.55 1.20 11.17
C GLY A 153 3.96 0.70 11.46
N ASN A 154 4.20 -0.56 11.12
CA ASN A 154 5.47 -1.25 11.38
C ASN A 154 5.76 -2.30 10.29
N ALA A 155 6.87 -3.02 10.42
CA ALA A 155 7.24 -4.04 9.45
C ALA A 155 6.22 -5.15 9.27
N LEU A 156 5.43 -5.49 10.31
CA LEU A 156 4.42 -6.54 10.23
C LEU A 156 3.29 -6.18 9.27
N ASN A 157 2.91 -4.90 9.19
CA ASN A 157 1.88 -4.41 8.28
C ASN A 157 2.48 -4.01 6.93
N TYR A 158 3.49 -3.13 6.93
CA TYR A 158 4.06 -2.58 5.71
C TYR A 158 4.76 -3.61 4.81
N SER A 159 5.27 -4.73 5.35
CA SER A 159 5.86 -5.77 4.51
C SER A 159 4.86 -6.39 3.53
N PHE A 160 3.57 -6.24 3.76
CA PHE A 160 2.52 -6.68 2.84
C PHE A 160 2.14 -5.61 1.80
N TYR A 161 2.72 -4.41 1.88
CA TYR A 161 2.42 -3.33 0.93
C TYR A 161 3.21 -3.49 -0.39
N VAL A 162 2.92 -4.56 -1.12
CA VAL A 162 3.40 -4.83 -2.48
C VAL A 162 2.21 -5.33 -3.31
N PRO A 163 1.15 -4.51 -3.46
CA PRO A 163 -0.08 -4.94 -4.13
C PRO A 163 0.14 -5.24 -5.61
N GLN A 164 1.14 -4.62 -6.23
CA GLN A 164 1.48 -4.78 -7.64
C GLN A 164 2.17 -6.11 -7.96
N ASP A 165 2.77 -6.79 -6.98
CA ASP A 165 3.53 -8.03 -7.22
C ASP A 165 3.45 -9.00 -6.05
N VAL A 166 2.22 -9.44 -5.75
CA VAL A 166 1.95 -10.35 -4.63
C VAL A 166 2.70 -11.68 -4.77
N ASN A 167 2.86 -12.19 -5.98
CA ASN A 167 3.58 -13.44 -6.20
C ASN A 167 5.06 -13.35 -5.81
N ASN A 168 5.73 -12.26 -6.16
CA ASN A 168 7.12 -12.05 -5.77
C ASN A 168 7.25 -11.74 -4.27
N MET A 169 6.30 -11.00 -3.70
CA MET A 169 6.23 -10.80 -2.25
C MET A 169 6.16 -12.14 -1.50
N ILE A 170 5.31 -13.07 -1.95
CA ILE A 170 5.22 -14.43 -1.39
C ILE A 170 6.60 -15.12 -1.45
N ARG A 171 7.31 -15.01 -2.57
CA ARG A 171 8.66 -15.56 -2.73
C ARG A 171 9.66 -14.95 -1.74
N LEU A 172 9.68 -13.62 -1.61
CA LEU A 172 10.56 -12.89 -0.71
C LEU A 172 10.29 -13.21 0.77
N MET A 173 9.04 -13.50 1.11
CA MET A 173 8.64 -13.90 2.46
C MET A 173 8.93 -15.38 2.78
N GLY A 174 9.60 -16.12 1.88
CA GLY A 174 9.97 -17.50 2.10
C GLY A 174 9.00 -18.54 1.55
N GLY A 175 8.17 -18.16 0.58
CA GLY A 175 7.20 -19.02 -0.10
C GLY A 175 5.83 -19.05 0.59
N GLU A 176 4.85 -19.68 -0.07
CA GLU A 176 3.45 -19.66 0.33
C GLU A 176 3.19 -20.06 1.78
N LYS A 177 3.85 -21.16 2.24
CA LYS A 177 3.65 -21.64 3.62
C LYS A 177 4.10 -20.60 4.66
N SER A 178 5.24 -19.96 4.44
CA SER A 178 5.74 -18.90 5.32
C SER A 178 4.86 -17.67 5.25
N PHE A 179 4.45 -17.27 4.05
CA PHE A 179 3.55 -16.14 3.81
C PHE A 179 2.22 -16.29 4.55
N VAL A 180 1.54 -17.44 4.38
CA VAL A 180 0.29 -17.73 5.09
C VAL A 180 0.49 -17.73 6.60
N SER A 181 1.59 -18.30 7.10
CA SER A 181 1.90 -18.30 8.54
C SER A 181 2.09 -16.88 9.08
N LYS A 182 2.71 -15.98 8.31
CA LYS A 182 2.88 -14.57 8.67
C LYS A 182 1.55 -13.82 8.69
N LEU A 183 0.69 -14.04 7.68
CA LEU A 183 -0.66 -13.48 7.67
C LEU A 183 -1.50 -13.97 8.84
N ASP A 184 -1.50 -15.28 9.10
CA ASP A 184 -2.21 -15.86 10.24
C ASP A 184 -1.73 -15.26 11.56
N SER A 185 -0.40 -15.12 11.72
CA SER A 185 0.19 -14.50 12.90
C SER A 185 -0.23 -13.05 13.05
N LEU A 186 -0.26 -12.29 11.96
CA LEU A 186 -0.67 -10.88 11.99
C LEU A 186 -2.10 -10.73 12.53
N PHE A 187 -3.03 -11.55 12.10
CA PHE A 187 -4.43 -11.47 12.55
C PHE A 187 -4.68 -12.06 13.95
N THR A 188 -3.78 -12.88 14.48
CA THR A 188 -4.01 -13.62 15.73
C THR A 188 -3.06 -13.26 16.87
N MET A 189 -2.02 -12.45 16.59
CA MET A 189 -1.07 -12.05 17.63
C MET A 189 -1.74 -11.19 18.71
N HIS A 190 -1.12 -11.17 19.87
CA HIS A 190 -1.46 -10.24 20.94
C HIS A 190 -0.36 -9.17 21.01
N LEU A 191 -0.75 -7.92 20.84
CA LEU A 191 0.17 -6.79 20.97
C LEU A 191 0.25 -6.34 22.43
N PRO A 192 1.46 -6.04 22.93
CA PRO A 192 1.62 -5.50 24.27
C PRO A 192 1.04 -4.08 24.36
N ALA A 193 0.57 -3.70 25.56
CA ALA A 193 -0.01 -2.38 25.79
C ALA A 193 0.95 -1.22 25.46
N GLU A 194 2.25 -1.45 25.61
CA GLU A 194 3.29 -0.46 25.30
C GLU A 194 3.36 -0.14 23.80
N PHE A 195 2.89 -1.04 22.93
CA PHE A 195 2.81 -0.80 21.49
C PHE A 195 1.89 0.38 21.20
N PHE A 196 0.72 0.44 21.83
CA PHE A 196 -0.27 1.50 21.61
C PHE A 196 0.16 2.86 22.12
N ALA A 197 1.06 2.90 23.11
CA ALA A 197 1.61 4.15 23.64
C ALA A 197 2.60 4.85 22.67
N GLN A 198 2.98 4.19 21.60
CA GLN A 198 3.98 4.69 20.63
C GLN A 198 3.38 5.14 19.29
N THR A 199 2.06 5.00 19.12
CA THR A 199 1.38 5.34 17.87
C THR A 199 0.20 6.25 18.15
N GLU A 200 0.25 7.47 17.62
CA GLU A 200 -0.87 8.42 17.74
C GLU A 200 -2.02 8.07 16.79
N ASP A 201 -1.72 7.39 15.68
CA ASP A 201 -2.66 7.15 14.58
C ASP A 201 -3.33 5.76 14.63
N VAL A 202 -2.91 4.89 15.56
CA VAL A 202 -3.45 3.53 15.69
C VAL A 202 -4.09 3.34 17.04
N THR A 203 -5.42 3.20 17.04
CA THR A 203 -6.18 2.90 18.27
C THR A 203 -6.42 1.40 18.41
N GLU A 204 -6.68 0.95 19.66
CA GLU A 204 -6.98 -0.46 19.94
C GLU A 204 -8.22 -0.94 19.18
N GLU A 205 -9.22 -0.07 18.99
CA GLU A 205 -10.44 -0.37 18.23
C GLU A 205 -10.17 -0.59 16.73
N GLY A 206 -9.09 -0.02 16.19
CA GLY A 206 -8.68 -0.17 14.80
C GLY A 206 -7.86 -1.42 14.51
N LEU A 207 -7.66 -2.30 15.50
CA LEU A 207 -6.79 -3.47 15.40
C LEU A 207 -7.53 -4.80 15.50
N LEU A 208 -7.05 -5.77 14.73
CA LEU A 208 -7.40 -7.17 14.85
C LEU A 208 -6.10 -7.99 14.90
N GLY A 209 -5.69 -8.37 16.12
CA GLY A 209 -4.33 -8.84 16.34
C GLY A 209 -3.32 -7.72 16.11
N GLY A 210 -2.39 -7.92 15.19
CA GLY A 210 -1.46 -6.90 14.71
C GLY A 210 -1.89 -6.24 13.40
N TYR A 211 -3.03 -6.63 12.83
CA TYR A 211 -3.58 -6.04 11.62
C TYR A 211 -4.23 -4.69 11.93
N VAL A 212 -3.82 -3.65 11.24
CA VAL A 212 -4.26 -2.27 11.45
C VAL A 212 -5.34 -1.94 10.42
N HIS A 213 -6.62 -2.04 10.80
CA HIS A 213 -7.71 -1.67 9.90
C HIS A 213 -8.02 -0.18 9.91
N GLY A 214 -7.70 0.49 10.99
CA GLY A 214 -7.90 1.94 11.12
C GLY A 214 -6.97 2.78 10.25
N ASN A 215 -6.10 2.14 9.45
CA ASN A 215 -5.17 2.82 8.55
C ASN A 215 -5.07 2.13 7.18
N GLU A 216 -5.11 2.90 6.10
CA GLU A 216 -5.31 2.48 4.71
C GLU A 216 -4.23 1.56 4.14
N PRO A 217 -2.93 1.70 4.47
CA PRO A 217 -1.89 0.79 3.95
C PRO A 217 -2.14 -0.68 4.23
N SER A 218 -3.03 -1.00 5.18
CA SER A 218 -3.38 -2.38 5.55
C SER A 218 -4.63 -2.92 4.85
N HIS A 219 -5.45 -2.09 4.20
CA HIS A 219 -6.79 -2.46 3.72
C HIS A 219 -6.82 -3.61 2.72
N HIS A 220 -5.76 -3.83 1.94
CA HIS A 220 -5.65 -4.92 0.97
C HIS A 220 -5.22 -6.25 1.62
N ILE A 221 -4.64 -6.24 2.82
CA ILE A 221 -4.03 -7.42 3.46
C ILE A 221 -4.99 -8.61 3.62
N PRO A 222 -6.26 -8.44 4.06
CA PRO A 222 -7.19 -9.57 4.20
C PRO A 222 -7.45 -10.31 2.89
N PHE A 223 -7.25 -9.65 1.75
CA PHE A 223 -7.49 -10.22 0.43
C PHE A 223 -6.29 -10.99 -0.12
N LEU A 224 -5.10 -10.88 0.49
CA LEU A 224 -3.87 -11.51 0.02
C LEU A 224 -3.91 -13.04 0.08
N TYR A 225 -4.77 -13.63 0.89
CA TYR A 225 -4.99 -15.09 0.88
C TYR A 225 -5.55 -15.59 -0.46
N ALA A 226 -6.14 -14.72 -1.29
CA ALA A 226 -6.60 -15.09 -2.62
C ALA A 226 -5.48 -15.57 -3.56
N TRP A 227 -4.22 -15.19 -3.28
CA TRP A 227 -3.02 -15.66 -4.00
C TRP A 227 -2.43 -16.96 -3.45
N THR A 228 -3.10 -17.62 -2.51
CA THR A 228 -2.61 -18.83 -1.83
C THR A 228 -3.56 -19.99 -2.02
N SER A 229 -3.15 -21.18 -1.57
CA SER A 229 -4.01 -22.36 -1.53
C SER A 229 -5.12 -22.28 -0.46
N GLN A 230 -5.22 -21.15 0.28
CA GLN A 230 -6.18 -20.96 1.37
C GLN A 230 -7.08 -19.72 1.18
N PRO A 231 -7.73 -19.52 0.03
CA PRO A 231 -8.51 -18.31 -0.27
C PRO A 231 -9.72 -18.12 0.65
N TRP A 232 -10.23 -19.19 1.29
CA TRP A 232 -11.33 -19.10 2.26
C TRP A 232 -10.98 -18.26 3.49
N LYS A 233 -9.70 -18.04 3.80
CA LYS A 233 -9.29 -17.17 4.89
C LYS A 233 -9.57 -15.69 4.59
N THR A 234 -9.55 -15.27 3.32
CA THR A 234 -10.05 -13.95 2.92
C THR A 234 -11.49 -13.76 3.39
N GLN A 235 -12.37 -14.74 3.13
CA GLN A 235 -13.78 -14.67 3.54
C GLN A 235 -13.94 -14.58 5.06
N TYR A 236 -13.14 -15.36 5.77
CA TYR A 236 -13.17 -15.38 7.23
C TYR A 236 -12.74 -14.03 7.83
N TRP A 237 -11.54 -13.54 7.47
CA TRP A 237 -11.01 -12.31 8.03
C TRP A 237 -11.79 -11.08 7.61
N GLN A 238 -12.22 -11.00 6.36
CA GLN A 238 -13.11 -9.94 5.89
C GLN A 238 -14.39 -9.87 6.74
N ARG A 239 -15.02 -11.01 7.02
CA ARG A 239 -16.22 -11.06 7.85
C ARG A 239 -15.94 -10.65 9.30
N GLU A 240 -14.83 -11.08 9.86
CA GLU A 240 -14.41 -10.69 11.20
C GLU A 240 -14.17 -9.18 11.31
N ILE A 241 -13.50 -8.58 10.33
CA ILE A 241 -13.27 -7.14 10.26
C ILE A 241 -14.60 -6.39 10.17
N MET A 242 -15.48 -6.77 9.25
CA MET A 242 -16.78 -6.13 9.08
C MET A 242 -17.62 -6.17 10.35
N ASN A 243 -17.60 -7.30 11.07
CA ASN A 243 -18.40 -7.47 12.28
C ASN A 243 -17.83 -6.75 13.50
N LYS A 244 -16.51 -6.61 13.58
CA LYS A 244 -15.84 -6.07 14.78
C LYS A 244 -15.52 -4.59 14.67
N MET A 245 -15.24 -4.11 13.47
CA MET A 245 -14.67 -2.77 13.25
C MET A 245 -15.62 -1.76 12.61
N TYR A 246 -16.85 -2.20 12.29
CA TYR A 246 -17.90 -1.33 11.77
C TYR A 246 -19.15 -1.43 12.62
N ARG A 247 -19.79 -0.31 12.93
CA ARG A 247 -20.99 -0.22 13.74
C ARG A 247 -22.01 0.70 13.09
N ASN A 248 -23.29 0.44 13.34
CA ASN A 248 -24.37 1.30 12.85
C ASN A 248 -24.69 2.40 13.88
N ASN A 249 -23.74 3.31 14.06
CA ASN A 249 -23.88 4.49 14.91
C ASN A 249 -22.99 5.63 14.39
N ILE A 250 -23.02 6.79 15.04
CA ILE A 250 -22.25 7.97 14.66
C ILE A 250 -20.71 7.73 14.77
N ASP A 251 -20.30 6.86 15.69
CA ASP A 251 -18.90 6.47 15.93
C ASP A 251 -18.61 5.10 15.32
N GLY A 252 -19.20 4.80 14.15
CA GLY A 252 -19.23 3.47 13.55
C GLY A 252 -17.97 3.02 12.85
N LEU A 253 -16.99 3.90 12.66
CA LEU A 253 -15.71 3.60 12.04
C LEU A 253 -14.62 3.46 13.11
N CYS A 254 -13.67 2.56 12.90
CA CYS A 254 -12.57 2.31 13.83
C CYS A 254 -11.33 3.18 13.55
N GLY A 255 -11.42 4.14 12.65
CA GLY A 255 -10.39 5.09 12.27
C GLY A 255 -11.01 6.24 11.46
N ASN A 256 -10.18 7.08 10.89
CA ASN A 256 -10.62 8.14 10.00
C ASN A 256 -11.20 7.54 8.71
N ASP A 257 -12.27 8.14 8.17
CA ASP A 257 -12.87 7.66 6.91
C ASP A 257 -12.03 8.00 5.67
N ASP A 258 -11.13 8.94 5.79
CA ASP A 258 -10.17 9.40 4.79
C ASP A 258 -10.75 9.47 3.37
N CYS A 259 -11.53 10.52 3.15
CA CYS A 259 -12.21 10.77 1.88
C CYS A 259 -13.14 9.62 1.43
N GLY A 260 -13.62 8.81 2.36
CA GLY A 260 -14.53 7.70 2.09
C GLY A 260 -13.84 6.35 1.91
N GLN A 261 -12.54 6.21 2.18
CA GLN A 261 -11.80 4.96 1.98
C GLN A 261 -12.32 3.83 2.88
N MET A 262 -12.54 4.08 4.18
CA MET A 262 -13.09 3.08 5.10
C MET A 262 -14.51 2.67 4.72
N SER A 263 -15.34 3.64 4.35
CA SER A 263 -16.71 3.39 3.86
C SER A 263 -16.72 2.60 2.57
N ALA A 264 -15.82 2.93 1.62
CA ALA A 264 -15.66 2.19 0.37
C ALA A 264 -15.17 0.75 0.61
N TRP A 265 -14.24 0.55 1.55
CA TRP A 265 -13.79 -0.79 1.92
C TRP A 265 -14.97 -1.67 2.40
N TYR A 266 -15.80 -1.12 3.29
CA TYR A 266 -16.98 -1.85 3.80
C TYR A 266 -17.96 -2.20 2.69
N ILE A 267 -18.27 -1.24 1.79
CA ILE A 267 -19.22 -1.44 0.69
C ILE A 267 -18.71 -2.50 -0.27
N LEU A 268 -17.46 -2.37 -0.76
CA LEU A 268 -16.86 -3.31 -1.70
C LEU A 268 -16.72 -4.70 -1.09
N SER A 269 -16.28 -4.77 0.16
CA SER A 269 -16.20 -6.02 0.93
C SER A 269 -17.58 -6.68 1.10
N SER A 270 -18.62 -5.91 1.38
CA SER A 270 -20.01 -6.41 1.45
C SER A 270 -20.49 -6.98 0.13
N MET A 271 -20.01 -6.44 -0.99
CA MET A 271 -20.28 -6.94 -2.34
C MET A 271 -19.44 -8.18 -2.70
N GLY A 272 -18.44 -8.54 -1.89
CA GLY A 272 -17.61 -9.73 -2.03
C GLY A 272 -16.40 -9.57 -2.95
N PHE A 273 -15.93 -8.36 -3.21
CA PHE A 273 -14.72 -8.10 -3.99
C PHE A 273 -13.98 -6.85 -3.49
N TYR A 274 -12.68 -6.75 -3.83
CA TYR A 274 -11.86 -5.59 -3.47
C TYR A 274 -10.75 -5.35 -4.51
N PRO A 275 -10.47 -4.08 -4.89
CA PRO A 275 -9.34 -3.72 -5.76
C PRO A 275 -8.04 -3.74 -4.96
N VAL A 276 -7.38 -4.89 -4.87
CA VAL A 276 -6.12 -5.04 -4.11
C VAL A 276 -5.01 -4.15 -4.67
N CYS A 277 -5.01 -3.97 -6.00
CA CYS A 277 -4.02 -3.16 -6.70
C CYS A 277 -4.74 -2.14 -7.61
N PRO A 278 -5.10 -0.95 -7.11
CA PRO A 278 -5.63 0.11 -7.95
C PRO A 278 -4.69 0.43 -9.13
N GLY A 279 -5.25 0.81 -10.26
CA GLY A 279 -4.53 0.95 -11.53
C GLY A 279 -4.68 -0.27 -12.45
N THR A 280 -5.45 -1.28 -12.04
CA THR A 280 -5.87 -2.41 -12.88
C THR A 280 -7.40 -2.49 -13.00
N ASP A 281 -7.86 -3.33 -13.91
CA ASP A 281 -9.27 -3.75 -14.03
C ASP A 281 -9.57 -5.03 -13.23
N GLN A 282 -8.65 -5.46 -12.34
CA GLN A 282 -8.74 -6.71 -11.60
C GLN A 282 -9.19 -6.48 -10.15
N TYR A 283 -9.98 -7.41 -9.66
CA TYR A 283 -10.49 -7.41 -8.29
C TYR A 283 -10.24 -8.78 -7.66
N ALA A 284 -9.77 -8.79 -6.42
CA ALA A 284 -9.78 -10.01 -5.61
C ALA A 284 -11.21 -10.31 -5.18
N VAL A 285 -11.67 -11.53 -5.43
CA VAL A 285 -13.02 -11.98 -5.06
C VAL A 285 -12.95 -12.77 -3.78
N SER A 286 -13.68 -12.32 -2.77
CA SER A 286 -13.76 -12.97 -1.47
C SER A 286 -14.95 -13.92 -1.35
N TYR A 287 -15.91 -13.87 -2.28
CA TYR A 287 -17.10 -14.70 -2.26
C TYR A 287 -17.36 -15.37 -3.62
N THR A 288 -17.28 -16.68 -3.68
CA THR A 288 -17.43 -17.45 -4.94
C THR A 288 -18.87 -17.83 -5.27
N HIS A 289 -19.83 -17.58 -4.38
CA HIS A 289 -21.25 -17.92 -4.60
C HIS A 289 -22.15 -16.76 -4.17
N LEU A 290 -22.26 -15.75 -5.03
CA LEU A 290 -23.48 -14.98 -5.09
C LEU A 290 -24.55 -15.89 -5.75
N THR A 291 -25.28 -16.65 -4.95
CA THR A 291 -26.60 -17.06 -5.39
C THR A 291 -27.41 -15.79 -5.44
N LEU A 292 -27.46 -15.17 -6.62
CA LEU A 292 -28.54 -14.23 -6.91
C LEU A 292 -29.82 -14.96 -6.55
N PRO A 293 -30.70 -14.39 -5.70
CA PRO A 293 -32.02 -14.96 -5.52
C PRO A 293 -32.63 -15.04 -6.90
N THR A 294 -32.91 -16.25 -7.37
CA THR A 294 -33.68 -16.45 -8.57
C THR A 294 -35.03 -15.81 -8.25
N ILE A 295 -35.25 -14.62 -8.79
CA ILE A 295 -36.57 -14.02 -8.75
C ILE A 295 -37.42 -14.89 -9.69
N ALA A 296 -38.22 -15.76 -9.05
CA ALA A 296 -39.24 -16.53 -9.73
C ALA A 296 -40.42 -15.63 -10.08
#